data_701e1bd28513ff51103c1a70c4af640e
#
_entry.id   701e1bd28513ff51103c1a70c4af640e
#
_cell.length_a   1.000
_cell.length_b   1.000
_cell.length_c   1.000
_cell.angle_alpha   90.00
_cell.angle_beta   90.00
_cell.angle_gamma   90.00
#
_symmetry.space_group_name_H-M   'P 1'
#
loop_
_entity.id
_entity.type
_entity.pdbx_description
1 polymer ?
#
loop_
_entity_poly.entity_id
_entity_poly.type
_entity_poly.pdbx_seq_one_letter_code
_entity_poly.pdbx_strand_id
1 'polypeptide(L)'
;FNATPDQIIERAIAAVSHAKSYVEDVEFYAEDAGRTDNEFLARVCEAVIKAGATVLNIPDTTGYCLPEEYGAKMKYLKENVNGIHKARLSCHCHNDLGLATANSIAGVQYGARQIECTINGIGERAGNTSLEEVVMILRQHPSLDLDTRIKSQMLFGLSQLVSESMAMPVQPNKAIVGANAFAHSSGIHQDGVIKKRETYEIIDPKDVGVTESSIILTARSGRAAIAYRAKNIGYELDKLQLDKVYNQFLIEADKKKEINDDDLPKIIKASNI
;
A
#
# COMPACT_ATOMS: atom_id res chain seq x y z
N PHE A 1 6.70 0.17 -33.15
CA PHE A 1 5.56 0.16 -34.10
C PHE A 1 5.94 0.51 -35.54
N ASN A 2 7.20 0.79 -35.86
CA ASN A 2 7.64 1.28 -37.18
C ASN A 2 6.71 2.39 -37.74
N ALA A 3 6.37 3.37 -36.92
CA ALA A 3 5.46 4.45 -37.25
C ALA A 3 6.08 5.82 -36.86
N THR A 4 5.77 6.85 -37.64
CA THR A 4 6.16 8.21 -37.29
C THR A 4 5.33 8.76 -36.12
N PRO A 5 5.79 9.78 -35.40
CA PRO A 5 5.01 10.42 -34.34
C PRO A 5 3.61 10.86 -34.79
N ASP A 6 3.50 11.40 -36.00
CA ASP A 6 2.19 11.85 -36.53
C ASP A 6 1.26 10.66 -36.83
N GLN A 7 1.79 9.57 -37.34
CA GLN A 7 1.00 8.33 -37.52
C GLN A 7 0.51 7.74 -36.19
N ILE A 8 1.29 7.87 -35.11
CA ILE A 8 0.84 7.45 -33.78
C ILE A 8 -0.33 8.31 -33.32
N ILE A 9 -0.24 9.65 -33.49
CA ILE A 9 -1.31 10.58 -33.14
C ILE A 9 -2.58 10.27 -33.97
N GLU A 10 -2.46 10.06 -35.27
CA GLU A 10 -3.62 9.71 -36.12
C GLU A 10 -4.32 8.43 -35.66
N ARG A 11 -3.55 7.39 -35.31
CA ARG A 11 -4.09 6.13 -34.77
C ARG A 11 -4.79 6.35 -33.42
N ALA A 12 -4.20 7.14 -32.53
CA ALA A 12 -4.82 7.48 -31.24
C ALA A 12 -6.14 8.24 -31.41
N ILE A 13 -6.18 9.24 -32.30
CA ILE A 13 -7.42 9.97 -32.64
C ILE A 13 -8.48 9.01 -33.17
N ALA A 14 -8.15 8.15 -34.13
CA ALA A 14 -9.08 7.21 -34.73
C ALA A 14 -9.65 6.25 -33.66
N ALA A 15 -8.81 5.69 -32.79
CA ALA A 15 -9.24 4.78 -31.73
C ALA A 15 -10.17 5.45 -30.71
N VAL A 16 -9.81 6.65 -30.23
CA VAL A 16 -10.64 7.41 -29.28
C VAL A 16 -11.97 7.83 -29.91
N SER A 17 -11.96 8.35 -31.15
CA SER A 17 -13.19 8.72 -31.88
C SER A 17 -14.11 7.53 -32.10
N HIS A 18 -13.53 6.36 -32.41
CA HIS A 18 -14.30 5.13 -32.55
C HIS A 18 -14.94 4.71 -31.23
N ALA A 19 -14.18 4.65 -30.14
CA ALA A 19 -14.71 4.33 -28.81
C ALA A 19 -15.81 5.31 -28.38
N LYS A 20 -15.58 6.61 -28.62
CA LYS A 20 -16.53 7.69 -28.28
C LYS A 20 -17.87 7.56 -29.01
N SER A 21 -17.92 6.89 -30.14
CA SER A 21 -19.20 6.65 -30.86
C SER A 21 -20.10 5.63 -30.16
N TYR A 22 -19.59 4.88 -29.16
CA TYR A 22 -20.32 3.86 -28.40
C TYR A 22 -20.59 4.26 -26.96
N VAL A 23 -19.69 5.05 -26.35
CA VAL A 23 -19.76 5.40 -24.93
C VAL A 23 -19.36 6.86 -24.70
N GLU A 24 -19.91 7.46 -23.63
CA GLU A 24 -19.63 8.86 -23.30
C GLU A 24 -18.28 9.03 -22.57
N ASP A 25 -17.85 8.05 -21.79
CA ASP A 25 -16.63 8.12 -20.98
C ASP A 25 -15.54 7.22 -21.61
N VAL A 26 -14.46 7.83 -22.09
CA VAL A 26 -13.38 7.15 -22.79
C VAL A 26 -12.06 7.48 -22.14
N GLU A 27 -11.37 6.47 -21.66
CA GLU A 27 -10.03 6.57 -21.16
C GLU A 27 -9.01 6.19 -22.23
N PHE A 28 -8.01 7.05 -22.41
CA PHE A 28 -6.88 6.81 -23.31
C PHE A 28 -5.62 6.51 -22.52
N TYR A 29 -4.99 5.40 -22.81
CA TYR A 29 -3.69 5.01 -22.25
C TYR A 29 -2.56 5.43 -23.17
N ALA A 30 -1.67 6.29 -22.67
CA ALA A 30 -0.43 6.64 -23.34
C ALA A 30 0.67 5.64 -22.98
N GLU A 31 0.65 4.45 -23.61
CA GLU A 31 1.61 3.36 -23.34
C GLU A 31 3.04 3.89 -23.29
N ASP A 32 3.79 3.50 -22.23
CA ASP A 32 5.16 3.92 -21.96
C ASP A 32 5.35 5.45 -21.78
N ALA A 33 4.31 6.13 -21.27
CA ALA A 33 4.37 7.57 -21.02
C ALA A 33 5.50 7.95 -20.06
N GLY A 34 5.83 7.09 -19.09
CA GLY A 34 6.91 7.32 -18.13
C GLY A 34 8.24 7.67 -18.81
N ARG A 35 8.58 7.02 -19.92
CA ARG A 35 9.83 7.21 -20.69
C ARG A 35 9.66 8.06 -21.95
N THR A 36 8.43 8.47 -22.27
CA THR A 36 8.13 9.28 -23.45
C THR A 36 8.48 10.74 -23.19
N ASP A 37 8.99 11.41 -24.24
CA ASP A 37 9.25 12.86 -24.22
C ASP A 37 7.98 13.66 -23.90
N ASN A 38 8.12 14.69 -23.07
CA ASN A 38 7.00 15.44 -22.56
C ASN A 38 6.24 16.25 -23.63
N GLU A 39 6.97 16.82 -24.62
CA GLU A 39 6.33 17.63 -25.69
C GLU A 39 5.51 16.72 -26.62
N PHE A 40 6.08 15.57 -27.00
CA PHE A 40 5.33 14.59 -27.80
C PHE A 40 4.12 14.04 -27.04
N LEU A 41 4.29 13.69 -25.76
CA LEU A 41 3.19 13.21 -24.92
C LEU A 41 2.07 14.25 -24.81
N ALA A 42 2.41 15.52 -24.63
CA ALA A 42 1.44 16.61 -24.58
C ALA A 42 0.65 16.74 -25.92
N ARG A 43 1.34 16.64 -27.06
CA ARG A 43 0.69 16.66 -28.39
C ARG A 43 -0.32 15.50 -28.53
N VAL A 44 0.06 14.28 -28.08
CA VAL A 44 -0.86 13.13 -28.08
C VAL A 44 -2.06 13.40 -27.19
N CYS A 45 -1.84 13.87 -25.96
CA CYS A 45 -2.90 14.19 -25.00
C CYS A 45 -3.90 15.23 -25.56
N GLU A 46 -3.41 16.32 -26.17
CA GLU A 46 -4.27 17.31 -26.82
C GLU A 46 -5.11 16.70 -27.94
N ALA A 47 -4.50 15.87 -28.78
CA ALA A 47 -5.17 15.26 -29.91
C ALA A 47 -6.32 14.34 -29.47
N VAL A 48 -6.07 13.49 -28.45
CA VAL A 48 -7.10 12.56 -27.94
C VAL A 48 -8.18 13.26 -27.12
N ILE A 49 -7.87 14.36 -26.41
CA ILE A 49 -8.91 15.20 -25.80
C ILE A 49 -9.84 15.77 -26.86
N LYS A 50 -9.31 16.30 -27.97
CA LYS A 50 -10.11 16.79 -29.10
C LYS A 50 -10.96 15.70 -29.73
N ALA A 51 -10.47 14.47 -29.76
CA ALA A 51 -11.19 13.29 -30.23
C ALA A 51 -12.26 12.78 -29.25
N GLY A 52 -12.29 13.26 -28.00
CA GLY A 52 -13.33 12.97 -27.02
C GLY A 52 -12.90 12.14 -25.81
N ALA A 53 -11.59 11.93 -25.58
CA ALA A 53 -11.11 11.29 -24.36
C ALA A 53 -11.48 12.13 -23.13
N THR A 54 -12.00 11.49 -22.09
CA THR A 54 -12.41 12.09 -20.81
C THR A 54 -11.44 11.80 -19.69
N VAL A 55 -10.59 10.78 -19.87
CA VAL A 55 -9.50 10.42 -18.96
C VAL A 55 -8.22 10.17 -19.77
N LEU A 56 -7.13 10.72 -19.29
CA LEU A 56 -5.79 10.51 -19.82
C LEU A 56 -4.99 9.70 -18.81
N ASN A 57 -4.78 8.44 -19.09
CA ASN A 57 -3.92 7.60 -18.29
C ASN A 57 -2.46 7.75 -18.71
N ILE A 58 -1.61 8.08 -17.76
CA ILE A 58 -0.18 8.31 -17.94
C ILE A 58 0.60 7.20 -17.23
N PRO A 59 0.82 6.05 -17.90
CA PRO A 59 1.44 4.93 -17.22
C PRO A 59 2.95 5.05 -17.09
N ASP A 60 3.45 4.71 -15.90
CA ASP A 60 4.82 4.25 -15.72
C ASP A 60 4.87 2.74 -15.99
N THR A 61 4.80 2.40 -17.28
CA THR A 61 4.58 1.05 -17.78
C THR A 61 5.65 0.06 -17.36
N THR A 62 6.87 0.53 -17.18
CA THR A 62 8.03 -0.32 -16.84
C THR A 62 8.43 -0.18 -15.37
N GLY A 63 7.70 0.61 -14.58
CA GLY A 63 8.03 0.86 -13.17
C GLY A 63 9.39 1.53 -12.98
N TYR A 64 9.79 2.40 -13.92
CA TYR A 64 11.12 2.98 -14.04
C TYR A 64 11.26 4.35 -13.39
N CYS A 65 10.18 5.15 -13.36
CA CYS A 65 10.23 6.53 -12.91
C CYS A 65 10.54 6.64 -11.41
N LEU A 66 11.30 7.67 -11.05
CA LEU A 66 11.36 8.15 -9.68
C LEU A 66 10.12 9.02 -9.37
N PRO A 67 9.69 9.13 -8.10
CA PRO A 67 8.51 9.91 -7.74
C PRO A 67 8.55 11.38 -8.21
N GLU A 68 9.71 12.02 -8.09
CA GLU A 68 9.89 13.40 -8.55
C GLU A 68 9.79 13.54 -10.08
N GLU A 69 10.34 12.58 -10.83
CA GLU A 69 10.29 12.56 -12.29
C GLU A 69 8.85 12.33 -12.77
N TYR A 70 8.14 11.38 -12.16
CA TYR A 70 6.75 11.11 -12.49
C TYR A 70 5.83 12.28 -12.13
N GLY A 71 6.02 12.86 -10.95
CA GLY A 71 5.29 14.06 -10.52
C GLY A 71 5.54 15.24 -11.46
N ALA A 72 6.80 15.50 -11.83
CA ALA A 72 7.15 16.57 -12.77
C ALA A 72 6.51 16.37 -14.14
N LYS A 73 6.42 15.13 -14.65
CA LYS A 73 5.72 14.82 -15.89
C LYS A 73 4.23 15.15 -15.78
N MET A 74 3.55 14.76 -14.69
CA MET A 74 2.15 15.09 -14.45
C MET A 74 1.92 16.60 -14.39
N LYS A 75 2.80 17.33 -13.69
CA LYS A 75 2.77 18.79 -13.64
C LYS A 75 2.91 19.40 -15.04
N TYR A 76 3.89 18.93 -15.82
CA TYR A 76 4.12 19.39 -17.18
C TYR A 76 2.86 19.24 -18.05
N LEU A 77 2.22 18.08 -18.02
CA LEU A 77 1.00 17.84 -18.79
C LEU A 77 -0.16 18.75 -18.34
N LYS A 78 -0.33 18.93 -17.03
CA LYS A 78 -1.34 19.82 -16.49
C LYS A 78 -1.17 21.27 -16.92
N GLU A 79 0.08 21.73 -17.07
CA GLU A 79 0.42 23.12 -17.41
C GLU A 79 0.47 23.36 -18.92
N ASN A 80 0.79 22.36 -19.73
CA ASN A 80 1.11 22.55 -21.16
C ASN A 80 0.11 21.89 -22.13
N VAL A 81 -0.80 21.03 -21.67
CA VAL A 81 -1.79 20.40 -22.55
C VAL A 81 -3.00 21.29 -22.73
N ASN A 82 -3.24 21.76 -23.96
CA ASN A 82 -4.41 22.57 -24.27
C ASN A 82 -5.70 21.76 -24.12
N GLY A 83 -6.64 22.28 -23.32
CA GLY A 83 -7.92 21.60 -23.06
C GLY A 83 -7.87 20.56 -21.96
N ILE A 84 -6.80 20.47 -21.17
CA ILE A 84 -6.63 19.51 -20.07
C ILE A 84 -7.78 19.52 -19.07
N HIS A 85 -8.46 20.66 -18.89
CA HIS A 85 -9.63 20.81 -18.03
C HIS A 85 -10.87 19.99 -18.48
N LYS A 86 -10.85 19.44 -19.70
CA LYS A 86 -11.91 18.57 -20.24
C LYS A 86 -11.69 17.10 -19.94
N ALA A 87 -10.50 16.73 -19.43
CA ALA A 87 -10.16 15.37 -19.10
C ALA A 87 -9.53 15.28 -17.71
N ARG A 88 -9.59 14.12 -17.09
CA ARG A 88 -8.89 13.82 -15.85
C ARG A 88 -7.55 13.17 -16.15
N LEU A 89 -6.50 13.60 -15.47
CA LEU A 89 -5.23 12.87 -15.44
C LEU A 89 -5.35 11.67 -14.49
N SER A 90 -4.93 10.51 -14.96
CA SER A 90 -4.90 9.24 -14.23
C SER A 90 -3.48 8.71 -14.12
N CYS A 91 -3.15 8.15 -12.96
CA CYS A 91 -1.90 7.46 -12.70
C CYS A 91 -2.08 5.95 -12.86
N HIS A 92 -1.14 5.31 -13.54
CA HIS A 92 -1.01 3.85 -13.58
C HIS A 92 0.47 3.50 -13.44
N CYS A 93 0.90 3.01 -12.27
CA CYS A 93 2.30 2.79 -12.01
C CYS A 93 2.58 1.32 -11.70
N HIS A 94 3.57 0.74 -12.40
CA HIS A 94 4.10 -0.59 -12.13
C HIS A 94 5.18 -0.54 -11.04
N ASN A 95 5.42 -1.67 -10.41
CA ASN A 95 6.19 -1.75 -9.16
C ASN A 95 7.59 -2.37 -9.31
N ASP A 96 8.16 -2.33 -10.50
CA ASP A 96 9.44 -3.01 -10.81
C ASP A 96 10.59 -2.54 -9.93
N LEU A 97 10.64 -1.26 -9.58
CA LEU A 97 11.59 -0.69 -8.62
C LEU A 97 11.02 -0.52 -7.19
N GLY A 98 9.82 -1.01 -6.92
CA GLY A 98 9.17 -0.84 -5.61
C GLY A 98 8.61 0.56 -5.35
N LEU A 99 8.37 1.36 -6.40
CA LEU A 99 8.00 2.78 -6.30
C LEU A 99 6.56 3.08 -6.78
N ALA A 100 5.77 2.08 -7.15
CA ALA A 100 4.45 2.29 -7.75
C ALA A 100 3.53 3.17 -6.90
N THR A 101 3.40 2.88 -5.62
CA THR A 101 2.57 3.68 -4.71
C THR A 101 3.14 5.09 -4.54
N ALA A 102 4.46 5.23 -4.39
CA ALA A 102 5.10 6.54 -4.26
C ALA A 102 4.91 7.40 -5.52
N ASN A 103 5.06 6.80 -6.72
CA ASN A 103 4.83 7.47 -7.99
C ASN A 103 3.36 7.91 -8.14
N SER A 104 2.41 7.05 -7.79
CA SER A 104 0.98 7.40 -7.83
C SER A 104 0.62 8.56 -6.89
N ILE A 105 1.19 8.58 -5.69
CA ILE A 105 1.01 9.70 -4.75
C ILE A 105 1.65 10.98 -5.29
N ALA A 106 2.86 10.91 -5.85
CA ALA A 106 3.46 12.05 -6.54
C ALA A 106 2.57 12.55 -7.68
N GLY A 107 2.01 11.64 -8.49
CA GLY A 107 1.10 12.02 -9.57
C GLY A 107 -0.11 12.81 -9.10
N VAL A 108 -0.77 12.40 -8.01
CA VAL A 108 -1.94 13.14 -7.48
C VAL A 108 -1.56 14.45 -6.81
N GLN A 109 -0.39 14.55 -6.20
CA GLN A 109 0.14 15.82 -5.68
C GLN A 109 0.32 16.85 -6.79
N TYR A 110 0.68 16.43 -8.00
CA TYR A 110 0.90 17.29 -9.15
C TYR A 110 -0.28 17.36 -10.14
N GLY A 111 -1.44 16.81 -9.78
CA GLY A 111 -2.67 17.15 -10.50
C GLY A 111 -3.49 15.99 -11.03
N ALA A 112 -3.05 14.76 -10.96
CA ALA A 112 -3.90 13.61 -11.24
C ALA A 112 -5.07 13.56 -10.24
N ARG A 113 -6.19 12.99 -10.69
CA ARG A 113 -7.41 12.83 -9.87
C ARG A 113 -8.00 11.43 -9.99
N GLN A 114 -7.26 10.55 -10.62
CA GLN A 114 -7.54 9.13 -10.69
C GLN A 114 -6.24 8.35 -10.47
N ILE A 115 -6.33 7.25 -9.72
CA ILE A 115 -5.24 6.29 -9.56
C ILE A 115 -5.79 4.93 -9.93
N GLU A 116 -5.15 4.26 -10.85
CA GLU A 116 -5.36 2.85 -11.10
C GLU A 116 -4.46 2.03 -10.20
N CYS A 117 -5.06 1.17 -9.42
CA CYS A 117 -4.38 0.38 -8.43
C CYS A 117 -5.11 -0.95 -8.23
N THR A 118 -4.45 -1.90 -7.61
CA THR A 118 -4.99 -3.24 -7.40
C THR A 118 -4.90 -3.64 -5.93
N ILE A 119 -5.81 -4.49 -5.48
CA ILE A 119 -5.73 -5.08 -4.14
C ILE A 119 -4.44 -5.90 -4.06
N ASN A 120 -3.68 -5.75 -2.98
CA ASN A 120 -2.36 -6.35 -2.75
C ASN A 120 -1.28 -5.90 -3.76
N GLY A 121 -1.56 -4.93 -4.62
CA GLY A 121 -0.64 -4.53 -5.67
C GLY A 121 -0.42 -5.61 -6.74
N ILE A 122 -1.35 -6.55 -6.91
CA ILE A 122 -1.20 -7.62 -7.92
C ILE A 122 -1.14 -7.02 -9.33
N GLY A 123 -0.41 -7.66 -10.22
CA GLY A 123 -0.26 -7.23 -11.60
C GLY A 123 0.89 -7.95 -12.30
N GLU A 124 1.22 -7.48 -13.49
CA GLU A 124 2.36 -8.02 -14.25
C GLU A 124 3.68 -7.79 -13.51
N ARG A 125 4.62 -8.70 -13.70
CA ARG A 125 5.98 -8.66 -13.14
C ARG A 125 6.00 -8.46 -11.63
N ALA A 126 6.37 -7.26 -11.15
CA ALA A 126 6.41 -6.91 -9.73
C ALA A 126 5.08 -6.33 -9.19
N GLY A 127 4.06 -6.22 -10.06
CA GLY A 127 2.73 -5.73 -9.74
C GLY A 127 2.53 -4.24 -9.99
N ASN A 128 1.43 -3.74 -9.46
CA ASN A 128 0.93 -2.37 -9.60
C ASN A 128 0.96 -1.62 -8.28
N THR A 129 0.51 -0.38 -8.32
CA THR A 129 0.16 0.40 -7.13
C THR A 129 -0.83 -0.37 -6.26
N SER A 130 -0.58 -0.41 -4.96
CA SER A 130 -1.41 -1.09 -3.97
C SER A 130 -2.58 -0.23 -3.51
N LEU A 131 -3.82 -0.70 -3.67
CA LEU A 131 -5.03 0.02 -3.26
C LEU A 131 -5.02 0.38 -1.78
N GLU A 132 -4.71 -0.59 -0.92
CA GLU A 132 -4.68 -0.44 0.53
C GLU A 132 -3.65 0.61 0.99
N GLU A 133 -2.52 0.70 0.32
CA GLU A 133 -1.49 1.70 0.61
C GLU A 133 -1.97 3.10 0.22
N VAL A 134 -2.51 3.26 -0.98
CA VAL A 134 -3.06 4.55 -1.44
C VAL A 134 -4.16 5.05 -0.50
N VAL A 135 -5.13 4.20 -0.16
CA VAL A 135 -6.25 4.56 0.72
C VAL A 135 -5.75 5.05 2.07
N MET A 136 -4.80 4.31 2.67
CA MET A 136 -4.31 4.67 3.99
C MET A 136 -3.37 5.87 3.97
N ILE A 137 -2.59 6.09 2.90
CA ILE A 137 -1.80 7.32 2.74
C ILE A 137 -2.73 8.54 2.69
N LEU A 138 -3.80 8.51 1.88
CA LEU A 138 -4.74 9.62 1.80
C LEU A 138 -5.40 9.92 3.15
N ARG A 139 -5.76 8.90 3.92
CA ARG A 139 -6.34 9.08 5.25
C ARG A 139 -5.37 9.61 6.29
N GLN A 140 -4.10 9.20 6.26
CA GLN A 140 -3.09 9.62 7.21
C GLN A 140 -2.50 11.01 6.89
N HIS A 141 -2.70 11.50 5.66
CA HIS A 141 -2.16 12.78 5.21
C HIS A 141 -3.25 13.73 4.70
N PRO A 142 -4.14 14.24 5.60
CA PRO A 142 -5.20 15.16 5.21
C PRO A 142 -4.70 16.46 4.58
N SER A 143 -3.43 16.82 4.77
CA SER A 143 -2.79 17.96 4.13
C SER A 143 -2.68 17.84 2.60
N LEU A 144 -2.88 16.65 2.05
CA LEU A 144 -2.97 16.45 0.59
C LEU A 144 -4.25 17.02 -0.01
N ASP A 145 -5.26 17.31 0.82
CA ASP A 145 -6.60 17.77 0.40
C ASP A 145 -7.23 16.83 -0.64
N LEU A 146 -7.06 15.54 -0.43
CA LEU A 146 -7.56 14.45 -1.27
C LEU A 146 -8.21 13.40 -0.38
N ASP A 147 -9.32 12.83 -0.84
CA ASP A 147 -10.04 11.79 -0.12
C ASP A 147 -10.58 10.72 -1.09
N THR A 148 -11.03 9.61 -0.52
CA THR A 148 -11.66 8.50 -1.22
C THR A 148 -12.86 7.97 -0.43
N ARG A 149 -13.88 7.49 -1.14
CA ARG A 149 -15.06 6.85 -0.54
C ARG A 149 -14.86 5.38 -0.22
N ILE A 150 -13.66 4.83 -0.38
CA ILE A 150 -13.34 3.44 -0.08
C ILE A 150 -13.44 3.23 1.44
N LYS A 151 -14.17 2.19 1.84
CA LYS A 151 -14.32 1.78 3.25
C LYS A 151 -13.06 1.02 3.68
N SER A 152 -12.13 1.69 4.34
CA SER A 152 -10.84 1.12 4.70
C SER A 152 -10.95 -0.10 5.61
N GLN A 153 -12.01 -0.20 6.44
CA GLN A 153 -12.27 -1.37 7.29
C GLN A 153 -12.48 -2.68 6.52
N MET A 154 -12.68 -2.59 5.19
CA MET A 154 -12.80 -3.78 4.33
C MET A 154 -11.45 -4.23 3.74
N LEU A 155 -10.38 -3.44 3.86
CA LEU A 155 -9.11 -3.67 3.16
C LEU A 155 -8.50 -5.01 3.52
N PHE A 156 -8.42 -5.35 4.80
CA PHE A 156 -7.84 -6.63 5.23
C PHE A 156 -8.64 -7.82 4.70
N GLY A 157 -9.97 -7.80 4.84
CA GLY A 157 -10.82 -8.88 4.33
C GLY A 157 -10.75 -9.04 2.82
N LEU A 158 -10.73 -7.93 2.07
CA LEU A 158 -10.55 -7.95 0.61
C LEU A 158 -9.17 -8.48 0.21
N SER A 159 -8.12 -8.10 0.94
CA SER A 159 -6.76 -8.60 0.71
C SER A 159 -6.70 -10.13 0.85
N GLN A 160 -7.32 -10.69 1.90
CA GLN A 160 -7.38 -12.14 2.10
C GLN A 160 -8.18 -12.83 0.98
N LEU A 161 -9.36 -12.30 0.65
CA LEU A 161 -10.20 -12.84 -0.42
C LEU A 161 -9.45 -12.92 -1.76
N VAL A 162 -8.75 -11.84 -2.14
CA VAL A 162 -7.98 -11.80 -3.39
C VAL A 162 -6.78 -12.75 -3.32
N SER A 163 -6.07 -12.80 -2.19
CA SER A 163 -4.95 -13.71 -1.97
C SER A 163 -5.35 -15.17 -2.15
N GLU A 164 -6.47 -15.57 -1.56
CA GLU A 164 -7.02 -16.93 -1.67
C GLU A 164 -7.49 -17.22 -3.10
N SER A 165 -8.28 -16.31 -3.71
CA SER A 165 -8.85 -16.49 -5.05
C SER A 165 -7.79 -16.58 -6.15
N MET A 166 -6.68 -15.86 -5.99
CA MET A 166 -5.58 -15.83 -6.95
C MET A 166 -4.48 -16.86 -6.62
N ALA A 167 -4.58 -17.57 -5.49
CA ALA A 167 -3.51 -18.41 -4.96
C ALA A 167 -2.15 -17.67 -4.85
N MET A 168 -2.20 -16.39 -4.53
CA MET A 168 -1.02 -15.51 -4.36
C MET A 168 -0.97 -15.05 -2.89
N PRO A 169 -0.20 -15.72 -2.03
CA PRO A 169 -0.12 -15.36 -0.61
C PRO A 169 0.50 -13.98 -0.42
N VAL A 170 -0.11 -13.19 0.46
CA VAL A 170 0.41 -11.87 0.83
C VAL A 170 1.70 -12.03 1.61
N GLN A 171 2.72 -11.26 1.27
CA GLN A 171 3.97 -11.25 2.04
C GLN A 171 3.70 -10.84 3.50
N PRO A 172 4.26 -11.55 4.51
CA PRO A 172 3.99 -11.24 5.91
C PRO A 172 4.30 -9.78 6.30
N ASN A 173 5.29 -9.17 5.67
CA ASN A 173 5.70 -7.78 5.90
C ASN A 173 5.06 -6.77 4.93
N LYS A 174 4.04 -7.17 4.15
CA LYS A 174 3.30 -6.24 3.29
C LYS A 174 2.68 -5.13 4.13
N ALA A 175 2.86 -3.89 3.70
CA ALA A 175 2.24 -2.75 4.37
C ALA A 175 0.71 -2.93 4.47
N ILE A 176 0.11 -2.46 5.54
CA ILE A 176 -1.33 -2.40 5.82
C ILE A 176 -1.98 -3.78 6.07
N VAL A 177 -1.74 -4.78 5.21
CA VAL A 177 -2.49 -6.05 5.19
C VAL A 177 -1.64 -7.30 5.44
N GLY A 178 -0.33 -7.18 5.57
CA GLY A 178 0.55 -8.29 5.89
C GLY A 178 0.35 -8.76 7.34
N ALA A 179 0.60 -10.03 7.61
CA ALA A 179 0.44 -10.62 8.95
C ALA A 179 1.30 -9.93 10.03
N ASN A 180 2.42 -9.32 9.63
CA ASN A 180 3.31 -8.59 10.53
C ASN A 180 3.03 -7.08 10.60
N ALA A 181 2.05 -6.55 9.83
CA ALA A 181 1.81 -5.11 9.74
C ALA A 181 1.50 -4.46 11.11
N PHE A 182 0.86 -5.22 12.00
CA PHE A 182 0.50 -4.81 13.36
C PHE A 182 1.09 -5.74 14.42
N ALA A 183 2.29 -6.32 14.16
CA ALA A 183 2.95 -7.26 15.05
C ALA A 183 4.23 -6.66 15.64
N HIS A 184 4.36 -6.68 16.94
CA HIS A 184 5.49 -6.13 17.66
C HIS A 184 6.29 -7.22 18.36
N SER A 185 7.59 -7.35 18.04
CA SER A 185 8.51 -8.35 18.61
C SER A 185 9.65 -7.76 19.46
N SER A 186 9.93 -6.46 19.33
CA SER A 186 10.95 -5.78 20.13
C SER A 186 10.39 -5.35 21.48
N GLY A 187 11.12 -5.62 22.59
CA GLY A 187 10.67 -5.30 23.93
C GLY A 187 10.34 -3.81 24.15
N ILE A 188 11.12 -2.90 23.54
CA ILE A 188 10.86 -1.45 23.62
C ILE A 188 9.55 -1.09 22.90
N HIS A 189 9.33 -1.65 21.70
CA HIS A 189 8.11 -1.41 20.94
C HIS A 189 6.88 -1.99 21.65
N GLN A 190 7.01 -3.21 22.19
CA GLN A 190 5.95 -3.87 22.97
C GLN A 190 5.53 -3.04 24.18
N ASP A 191 6.50 -2.58 24.98
CA ASP A 191 6.24 -1.73 26.15
C ASP A 191 5.57 -0.39 25.74
N GLY A 192 6.03 0.21 24.65
CA GLY A 192 5.45 1.43 24.11
C GLY A 192 4.00 1.25 23.67
N VAL A 193 3.69 0.21 22.87
CA VAL A 193 2.33 -0.08 22.39
C VAL A 193 1.38 -0.43 23.55
N ILE A 194 1.84 -1.20 24.54
CA ILE A 194 1.05 -1.55 25.74
C ILE A 194 0.67 -0.28 26.54
N LYS A 195 1.59 0.68 26.66
CA LYS A 195 1.36 1.93 27.37
C LYS A 195 0.52 2.92 26.58
N LYS A 196 0.87 3.09 25.30
CA LYS A 196 0.19 3.99 24.39
C LYS A 196 0.46 3.56 22.94
N ARG A 197 -0.58 3.07 22.25
CA ARG A 197 -0.49 2.49 20.91
C ARG A 197 0.19 3.43 19.91
N GLU A 198 -0.21 4.70 19.89
CA GLU A 198 0.28 5.70 18.92
C GLU A 198 1.79 5.96 19.02
N THR A 199 2.48 5.41 20.04
CA THR A 199 3.94 5.50 20.14
C THR A 199 4.65 4.79 18.97
N TYR A 200 4.05 3.69 18.45
CA TYR A 200 4.63 2.87 17.38
C TYR A 200 3.63 2.47 16.30
N GLU A 201 2.38 2.85 16.40
CA GLU A 201 1.35 2.60 15.39
C GLU A 201 0.73 3.92 14.94
N ILE A 202 0.92 4.26 13.65
CA ILE A 202 0.30 5.42 13.02
C ILE A 202 -1.11 5.12 12.50
N ILE A 203 -1.49 3.84 12.43
CA ILE A 203 -2.78 3.34 11.95
C ILE A 203 -3.38 2.46 13.05
N ASP A 204 -4.64 2.70 13.44
CA ASP A 204 -5.36 1.73 14.26
C ASP A 204 -5.69 0.49 13.40
N PRO A 205 -5.33 -0.73 13.82
CA PRO A 205 -5.66 -1.96 13.09
C PRO A 205 -7.14 -2.05 12.69
N LYS A 206 -8.04 -1.54 13.53
CA LYS A 206 -9.48 -1.51 13.25
C LYS A 206 -9.85 -0.66 12.05
N ASP A 207 -9.04 0.35 11.73
CA ASP A 207 -9.26 1.20 10.55
C ASP A 207 -9.09 0.45 9.24
N VAL A 208 -8.43 -0.70 9.27
CA VAL A 208 -8.22 -1.54 8.09
C VAL A 208 -8.90 -2.92 8.19
N GLY A 209 -9.67 -3.15 9.25
CA GLY A 209 -10.42 -4.39 9.46
C GLY A 209 -9.67 -5.49 10.22
N VAL A 210 -8.55 -5.15 10.86
CA VAL A 210 -7.83 -6.05 11.78
C VAL A 210 -8.34 -5.79 13.20
N THR A 211 -8.65 -6.83 13.95
CA THR A 211 -9.30 -6.69 15.27
C THR A 211 -8.36 -6.11 16.32
N GLU A 212 -7.11 -6.57 16.36
CA GLU A 212 -6.12 -6.19 17.37
C GLU A 212 -4.69 -6.29 16.83
N SER A 213 -3.79 -5.50 17.42
CA SER A 213 -2.34 -5.66 17.23
C SER A 213 -1.86 -6.88 18.01
N SER A 214 -0.87 -7.60 17.48
CA SER A 214 -0.32 -8.76 18.13
C SER A 214 1.02 -8.48 18.81
N ILE A 215 1.17 -8.94 20.05
CA ILE A 215 2.44 -8.97 20.77
C ILE A 215 3.06 -10.36 20.56
N ILE A 216 4.06 -10.44 19.70
CA ILE A 216 4.75 -11.69 19.41
C ILE A 216 5.93 -11.85 20.40
N LEU A 217 5.86 -12.90 21.22
CA LEU A 217 6.93 -13.18 22.19
C LEU A 217 8.12 -13.87 21.53
N THR A 218 9.27 -13.24 21.61
CA THR A 218 10.57 -13.72 21.09
C THR A 218 11.67 -13.51 22.12
N ALA A 219 12.87 -14.04 21.90
CA ALA A 219 14.02 -13.78 22.77
C ALA A 219 14.32 -12.28 23.01
N ARG A 220 13.75 -11.38 22.20
CA ARG A 220 13.87 -9.91 22.35
C ARG A 220 12.74 -9.27 23.16
N SER A 221 11.74 -10.04 23.59
CA SER A 221 10.62 -9.54 24.36
C SER A 221 11.05 -9.23 25.81
N GLY A 222 10.53 -8.11 26.34
CA GLY A 222 10.77 -7.70 27.71
C GLY A 222 9.72 -8.25 28.69
N ARG A 223 9.94 -8.02 29.99
CA ARG A 223 9.02 -8.43 31.08
C ARG A 223 7.60 -7.89 30.89
N ALA A 224 7.45 -6.65 30.42
CA ALA A 224 6.15 -6.03 30.18
C ALA A 224 5.30 -6.82 29.19
N ALA A 225 5.88 -7.30 28.10
CA ALA A 225 5.20 -8.11 27.10
C ALA A 225 4.78 -9.48 27.65
N ILE A 226 5.62 -10.12 28.48
CA ILE A 226 5.30 -11.39 29.12
C ILE A 226 4.18 -11.21 30.13
N ALA A 227 4.24 -10.18 30.98
CA ALA A 227 3.18 -9.86 31.91
C ALA A 227 1.83 -9.60 31.22
N TYR A 228 1.86 -8.82 30.13
CA TYR A 228 0.70 -8.55 29.31
C TYR A 228 0.08 -9.82 28.72
N ARG A 229 0.90 -10.67 28.08
CA ARG A 229 0.41 -11.93 27.49
C ARG A 229 -0.05 -12.92 28.55
N ALA A 230 0.66 -13.05 29.67
CA ALA A 230 0.25 -13.88 30.80
C ALA A 230 -1.13 -13.47 31.32
N LYS A 231 -1.34 -12.16 31.50
CA LYS A 231 -2.66 -11.62 31.92
C LYS A 231 -3.76 -11.95 30.93
N ASN A 232 -3.51 -11.83 29.63
CA ASN A 232 -4.51 -12.12 28.58
C ASN A 232 -4.95 -13.60 28.58
N ILE A 233 -4.09 -14.51 29.03
CA ILE A 233 -4.39 -15.96 29.15
C ILE A 233 -4.73 -16.36 30.61
N GLY A 234 -5.02 -15.40 31.48
CA GLY A 234 -5.56 -15.61 32.82
C GLY A 234 -4.53 -15.78 33.94
N TYR A 235 -3.26 -15.42 33.73
CA TYR A 235 -2.23 -15.45 34.78
C TYR A 235 -1.87 -14.05 35.23
N GLU A 236 -2.09 -13.75 36.52
CA GLU A 236 -1.60 -12.54 37.17
C GLU A 236 -0.28 -12.87 37.90
N LEU A 237 0.80 -12.26 37.46
CA LEU A 237 2.15 -12.48 38.01
C LEU A 237 2.58 -11.25 38.82
N ASP A 238 2.99 -11.48 40.09
CA ASP A 238 3.70 -10.43 40.83
C ASP A 238 5.13 -10.24 40.28
N LYS A 239 5.85 -9.24 40.82
CA LYS A 239 7.19 -8.90 40.33
C LYS A 239 8.21 -10.05 40.46
N LEU A 240 8.15 -10.79 41.58
CA LEU A 240 9.07 -11.91 41.82
C LEU A 240 8.77 -13.12 40.94
N GLN A 241 7.47 -13.39 40.75
CA GLN A 241 6.98 -14.42 39.84
C GLN A 241 7.37 -14.10 38.40
N LEU A 242 7.13 -12.83 37.97
CA LEU A 242 7.49 -12.38 36.63
C LEU A 242 8.99 -12.51 36.35
N ASP A 243 9.87 -12.22 37.32
CA ASP A 243 11.33 -12.39 37.16
C ASP A 243 11.72 -13.86 36.96
N LYS A 244 11.09 -14.79 37.69
CA LYS A 244 11.29 -16.22 37.49
C LYS A 244 10.80 -16.70 36.13
N VAL A 245 9.58 -16.31 35.74
CA VAL A 245 9.03 -16.64 34.42
C VAL A 245 9.88 -16.07 33.31
N TYR A 246 10.38 -14.85 33.45
CA TYR A 246 11.24 -14.21 32.45
C TYR A 246 12.53 -14.99 32.21
N ASN A 247 13.19 -15.47 33.28
CA ASN A 247 14.42 -16.25 33.15
C ASN A 247 14.13 -17.58 32.43
N GLN A 248 13.07 -18.29 32.78
CA GLN A 248 12.67 -19.52 32.09
C GLN A 248 12.23 -19.26 30.66
N PHE A 249 11.54 -18.15 30.42
CA PHE A 249 11.12 -17.72 29.09
C PHE A 249 12.32 -17.52 28.17
N LEU A 250 13.39 -16.88 28.60
CA LEU A 250 14.58 -16.68 27.77
C LEU A 250 15.20 -18.01 27.33
N ILE A 251 15.25 -18.99 28.23
CA ILE A 251 15.78 -20.34 27.94
C ILE A 251 14.94 -21.01 26.82
N GLU A 252 13.63 -20.87 26.87
CA GLU A 252 12.74 -21.47 25.86
C GLU A 252 12.73 -20.65 24.56
N ALA A 253 12.81 -19.32 24.65
CA ALA A 253 12.83 -18.42 23.50
C ALA A 253 14.12 -18.53 22.67
N ASP A 254 15.22 -18.96 23.27
CA ASP A 254 16.46 -19.27 22.55
C ASP A 254 16.35 -20.56 21.71
N LYS A 255 15.43 -21.47 22.05
CA LYS A 255 15.17 -22.71 21.31
C LYS A 255 14.13 -22.57 20.19
N LYS A 256 13.25 -21.58 20.31
CA LYS A 256 12.15 -21.33 19.37
C LYS A 256 12.19 -19.89 18.87
N LYS A 257 11.84 -19.70 17.59
CA LYS A 257 11.71 -18.36 16.99
C LYS A 257 10.66 -17.49 17.69
N GLU A 258 9.56 -18.12 18.09
CA GLU A 258 8.40 -17.46 18.72
C GLU A 258 7.82 -18.34 19.84
N ILE A 259 7.37 -17.72 20.93
CA ILE A 259 6.64 -18.36 22.03
C ILE A 259 5.16 -17.99 21.88
N ASN A 260 4.32 -18.99 21.72
CA ASN A 260 2.87 -18.81 21.56
C ASN A 260 2.11 -18.97 22.89
N ASP A 261 0.78 -18.79 22.85
CA ASP A 261 -0.08 -18.86 24.03
C ASP A 261 -0.17 -20.27 24.65
N ASP A 262 0.13 -21.33 23.90
CA ASP A 262 0.18 -22.71 24.43
C ASP A 262 1.52 -23.00 25.12
N ASP A 263 2.56 -22.28 24.78
CA ASP A 263 3.90 -22.43 25.39
C ASP A 263 4.02 -21.66 26.72
N LEU A 264 3.40 -20.47 26.79
CA LEU A 264 3.54 -19.60 27.96
C LEU A 264 3.06 -20.26 29.28
N PRO A 265 1.93 -20.97 29.33
CA PRO A 265 1.53 -21.70 30.53
C PRO A 265 2.52 -22.78 30.97
N LYS A 266 3.19 -23.44 30.02
CA LYS A 266 4.23 -24.44 30.32
C LYS A 266 5.44 -23.80 30.95
N ILE A 267 5.83 -22.63 30.44
CA ILE A 267 6.94 -21.84 30.98
C ILE A 267 6.61 -21.36 32.40
N ILE A 268 5.38 -20.86 32.64
CA ILE A 268 4.94 -20.42 33.95
C ILE A 268 4.99 -21.58 34.96
N LYS A 269 4.45 -22.75 34.60
CA LYS A 269 4.51 -23.95 35.46
C LYS A 269 5.94 -24.40 35.72
N ALA A 270 6.83 -24.38 34.71
CA ALA A 270 8.25 -24.74 34.87
C ALA A 270 8.99 -23.76 35.76
N SER A 271 8.48 -22.58 36.01
CA SER A 271 9.03 -21.56 36.91
C SER A 271 8.66 -21.77 38.37
N ASN A 272 7.96 -22.87 38.71
CA ASN A 272 7.46 -23.18 40.06
C ASN A 272 6.54 -22.08 40.63
N ILE A 273 5.55 -21.69 39.80
CA ILE A 273 4.55 -20.70 40.12
C ILE A 273 3.15 -21.35 39.97
#